data_b41b763c624560d77ba82d2e855884ce
#
_entry.id   b41b763c624560d77ba82d2e855884ce
#
_cell.length_a   1.000
_cell.length_b   1.000
_cell.length_c   1.000
_cell.angle_alpha   90.00
_cell.angle_beta   90.00
_cell.angle_gamma   90.00
#
_symmetry.space_group_name_H-M   'P 1'
#
loop_
_entity.id
_entity.type
_entity.pdbx_description
1 polymer ?
#
loop_
_entity_poly.entity_id
_entity_poly.type
_entity_poly.pdbx_seq_one_letter_code
_entity_poly.pdbx_strand_id
1 'polypeptide(L)'
;MKCKVEKICGGCSLLKLKPSMQADKKKKDVEALVEKAHLKVRVGDVHMAKNDTHYRNKVIVGFAKDKGKVYSGLYAPHSHRVVKTENCIMQPKLVNEIINKITELVGSMKLELYNERTGTGLLRHVLIRWGHKTDEVMVVFVTSQKMFPSRKNMVRVLTSEFPQIKTIVQNINPRKTSIVLQDEAIVLYGNGMIHDELCGLDIAFSHNSFYQIHSEQCEVLYGLAKKMLDLKETDTVLDTYCGVGTIGLTMTDSCKKVMGVEVNPDAMENAKYNAKQNKRLEVKFK
;
A
#
# COMPACT_ATOMS: atom_id res chain seq x y z
N MET A 1 0.18 9.84 21.40
CA MET A 1 -0.72 8.70 21.13
C MET A 1 -0.25 7.45 21.86
N LYS A 2 -1.15 6.58 22.31
CA LYS A 2 -0.75 5.33 22.99
C LYS A 2 -1.14 4.13 22.14
N CYS A 3 -0.17 3.33 21.72
CA CYS A 3 -0.41 2.05 21.07
C CYS A 3 -0.10 0.92 22.06
N LYS A 4 -1.08 0.02 22.29
CA LYS A 4 -0.93 -1.09 23.27
C LYS A 4 0.19 -2.07 22.93
N VAL A 5 0.57 -2.17 21.65
CA VAL A 5 1.56 -3.13 21.14
C VAL A 5 2.84 -2.45 20.63
N GLU A 6 3.04 -1.16 20.93
CA GLU A 6 4.18 -0.38 20.47
C GLU A 6 5.54 -1.06 20.69
N LYS A 7 5.74 -1.62 21.89
CA LYS A 7 7.01 -2.24 22.28
C LYS A 7 7.32 -3.55 21.54
N ILE A 8 6.32 -4.20 20.96
CA ILE A 8 6.44 -5.55 20.38
C ILE A 8 6.12 -5.61 18.89
N CYS A 9 5.39 -4.63 18.35
CA CYS A 9 5.01 -4.57 16.93
C CYS A 9 6.14 -4.06 16.04
N GLY A 10 6.91 -3.07 16.48
CA GLY A 10 8.01 -2.47 15.71
C GLY A 10 7.57 -1.65 14.49
N GLY A 11 6.27 -1.50 14.22
CA GLY A 11 5.76 -0.79 13.04
C GLY A 11 5.87 0.74 13.09
N CYS A 12 6.17 1.31 14.27
CA CYS A 12 6.19 2.76 14.51
C CYS A 12 7.41 3.14 15.35
N SER A 13 8.56 3.33 14.70
CA SER A 13 9.85 3.59 15.37
C SER A 13 9.91 4.91 16.14
N LEU A 14 9.13 5.91 15.74
CA LEU A 14 9.16 7.25 16.33
C LEU A 14 7.89 7.62 17.13
N LEU A 15 7.00 6.65 17.40
CA LEU A 15 5.70 6.93 18.04
C LEU A 15 5.79 7.62 19.41
N LYS A 16 6.89 7.41 20.15
CA LYS A 16 7.13 8.04 21.46
C LYS A 16 7.45 9.53 21.36
N LEU A 17 7.93 9.98 20.21
CA LEU A 17 8.30 11.37 20.01
C LEU A 17 7.07 12.20 19.61
N LYS A 18 6.99 13.42 20.09
CA LYS A 18 6.01 14.40 19.58
C LYS A 18 6.29 14.69 18.10
N PRO A 19 5.29 15.05 17.28
CA PRO A 19 5.48 15.31 15.85
C PRO A 19 6.64 16.27 15.54
N SER A 20 6.76 17.39 16.27
CA SER A 20 7.90 18.31 16.10
C SER A 20 9.25 17.65 16.33
N MET A 21 9.37 16.84 17.39
CA MET A 21 10.61 16.09 17.67
C MET A 21 10.91 15.02 16.62
N GLN A 22 9.87 14.45 15.98
CA GLN A 22 10.06 13.54 14.85
C GLN A 22 10.63 14.28 13.64
N ALA A 23 10.15 15.52 13.37
CA ALA A 23 10.67 16.37 12.31
C ALA A 23 12.14 16.73 12.56
N ASP A 24 12.46 17.21 13.77
CA ASP A 24 13.82 17.57 14.16
C ASP A 24 14.78 16.39 14.02
N LYS A 25 14.34 15.19 14.48
CA LYS A 25 15.15 13.98 14.33
C LYS A 25 15.40 13.64 12.87
N LYS A 26 14.37 13.64 12.02
CA LYS A 26 14.50 13.35 10.58
C LYS A 26 15.42 14.33 9.88
N LYS A 27 15.32 15.64 10.21
CA LYS A 27 16.19 16.66 9.68
C LYS A 27 17.65 16.41 10.05
N LYS A 28 17.93 16.17 11.34
CA LYS A 28 19.27 15.84 11.83
C LYS A 28 19.85 14.57 11.20
N ASP A 29 19.03 13.54 11.01
CA ASP A 29 19.47 12.30 10.36
C ASP A 29 19.92 12.57 8.90
N VAL A 30 19.20 13.43 8.16
CA VAL A 30 19.58 13.83 6.78
C VAL A 30 20.80 14.75 6.80
N GLU A 31 20.89 15.72 7.70
CA GLU A 31 22.06 16.61 7.88
C GLU A 31 23.33 15.79 8.13
N ALA A 32 23.27 14.78 9.00
CA ALA A 32 24.39 13.88 9.26
C ALA A 32 24.83 13.07 8.03
N LEU A 33 23.87 12.66 7.16
CA LEU A 33 24.19 11.98 5.90
C LEU A 33 24.85 12.91 4.89
N VAL A 34 24.38 14.17 4.79
CA VAL A 34 24.95 15.22 3.93
C VAL A 34 26.38 15.53 4.37
N GLU A 35 26.62 15.67 5.66
CA GLU A 35 27.95 15.90 6.24
C GLU A 35 28.90 14.73 5.95
N LYS A 36 28.44 13.50 6.20
CA LYS A 36 29.20 12.27 5.92
C LYS A 36 29.54 12.13 4.44
N ALA A 37 28.68 12.58 3.55
CA ALA A 37 28.92 12.59 2.11
C ALA A 37 29.76 13.80 1.63
N HIS A 38 30.21 14.66 2.53
CA HIS A 38 30.95 15.89 2.24
C HIS A 38 30.26 16.82 1.22
N LEU A 39 28.92 16.83 1.22
CA LEU A 39 28.13 17.66 0.31
C LEU A 39 27.95 19.07 0.91
N LYS A 40 28.21 20.09 0.10
CA LYS A 40 27.99 21.51 0.48
C LYS A 40 26.55 21.96 0.13
N VAL A 41 25.57 21.31 0.74
CA VAL A 41 24.14 21.61 0.51
C VAL A 41 23.44 21.88 1.83
N ARG A 42 22.44 22.77 1.81
CA ARG A 42 21.59 23.05 2.98
C ARG A 42 20.40 22.10 2.97
N VAL A 43 20.15 21.45 4.10
CA VAL A 43 18.92 20.67 4.32
C VAL A 43 17.79 21.64 4.64
N GLY A 44 16.71 21.57 3.88
CA GLY A 44 15.50 22.35 4.09
C GLY A 44 14.69 21.86 5.30
N ASP A 45 13.53 22.48 5.49
CA ASP A 45 12.63 22.09 6.57
C ASP A 45 11.83 20.83 6.21
N VAL A 46 11.43 20.06 7.23
CA VAL A 46 10.65 18.84 7.05
C VAL A 46 9.20 19.20 6.80
N HIS A 47 8.66 18.72 5.69
CA HIS A 47 7.23 18.84 5.39
C HIS A 47 6.44 17.81 6.18
N MET A 48 5.83 18.23 7.28
CA MET A 48 5.04 17.36 8.15
C MET A 48 3.66 17.06 7.54
N ALA A 49 3.20 15.83 7.75
CA ALA A 49 1.83 15.46 7.41
C ALA A 49 0.83 16.22 8.30
N LYS A 50 -0.33 16.61 7.74
CA LYS A 50 -1.44 17.16 8.52
C LYS A 50 -2.02 16.09 9.46
N ASN A 51 -2.17 14.86 8.93
CA ASN A 51 -2.64 13.69 9.64
C ASN A 51 -1.50 12.70 9.80
N ASP A 52 -1.10 12.43 11.04
CA ASP A 52 -0.03 11.49 11.39
C ASP A 52 -0.54 10.09 11.76
N THR A 53 -1.87 9.87 11.62
CA THR A 53 -2.56 8.61 11.88
C THR A 53 -3.55 8.28 10.77
N HIS A 54 -3.95 7.01 10.71
CA HIS A 54 -4.98 6.50 9.77
C HIS A 54 -4.67 6.75 8.28
N TYR A 55 -3.40 6.94 7.93
CA TYR A 55 -2.97 7.34 6.59
C TYR A 55 -2.55 6.17 5.69
N ARG A 56 -2.27 4.98 6.28
CA ARG A 56 -1.74 3.85 5.49
C ARG A 56 -2.80 3.27 4.56
N ASN A 57 -2.64 3.51 3.28
CA ASN A 57 -3.52 2.98 2.25
C ASN A 57 -3.18 1.55 1.79
N LYS A 58 -2.11 0.95 2.32
CA LYS A 58 -1.73 -0.45 2.09
C LYS A 58 -1.37 -1.13 3.40
N VAL A 59 -2.04 -2.22 3.69
CA VAL A 59 -1.86 -3.01 4.91
C VAL A 59 -1.72 -4.48 4.56
N ILE A 60 -0.77 -5.16 5.20
CA ILE A 60 -0.60 -6.62 5.08
C ILE A 60 -0.63 -7.18 6.49
N VAL A 61 -1.53 -8.13 6.73
CA VAL A 61 -1.65 -8.82 8.01
C VAL A 61 -1.40 -10.32 7.85
N GLY A 62 -0.73 -10.89 8.82
CA GLY A 62 -0.64 -12.34 9.03
C GLY A 62 -1.69 -12.81 10.03
N PHE A 63 -1.83 -14.12 10.16
CA PHE A 63 -2.78 -14.77 11.05
C PHE A 63 -2.08 -15.76 11.97
N ALA A 64 -2.59 -15.89 13.19
CA ALA A 64 -2.16 -16.90 14.14
C ALA A 64 -3.32 -17.36 15.03
N LYS A 65 -3.09 -18.38 15.84
CA LYS A 65 -4.06 -18.89 16.83
C LYS A 65 -3.48 -18.79 18.24
N ASP A 66 -4.32 -18.36 19.16
CA ASP A 66 -4.07 -18.44 20.60
C ASP A 66 -5.26 -19.09 21.28
N LYS A 67 -5.03 -20.15 22.06
CA LYS A 67 -6.08 -20.92 22.74
C LYS A 67 -7.28 -21.26 21.84
N GLY A 68 -6.99 -21.66 20.60
CA GLY A 68 -7.98 -22.02 19.59
C GLY A 68 -8.66 -20.85 18.86
N LYS A 69 -8.46 -19.60 19.29
CA LYS A 69 -9.03 -18.41 18.64
C LYS A 69 -8.06 -17.84 17.61
N VAL A 70 -8.56 -17.55 16.41
CA VAL A 70 -7.80 -16.86 15.36
C VAL A 70 -7.67 -15.39 15.71
N TYR A 71 -6.50 -14.83 15.45
CA TYR A 71 -6.25 -13.40 15.48
C TYR A 71 -5.37 -12.99 14.30
N SER A 72 -5.44 -11.74 13.91
CA SER A 72 -4.60 -11.15 12.87
C SER A 72 -3.70 -10.06 13.43
N GLY A 73 -2.68 -9.72 12.68
CA GLY A 73 -1.81 -8.61 13.04
C GLY A 73 -0.55 -8.51 12.19
N LEU A 74 0.35 -7.66 12.64
CA LEU A 74 1.62 -7.43 11.98
C LEU A 74 2.69 -8.37 12.54
N TYR A 75 3.70 -8.69 11.73
CA TYR A 75 4.85 -9.46 12.23
C TYR A 75 5.72 -8.61 13.17
N ALA A 76 6.17 -9.21 14.26
CA ALA A 76 7.23 -8.62 15.07
C ALA A 76 8.53 -8.52 14.26
N PRO A 77 9.36 -7.50 14.50
CA PRO A 77 10.60 -7.31 13.76
C PRO A 77 11.47 -8.57 13.74
N HIS A 78 12.04 -8.86 12.57
CA HIS A 78 12.93 -10.01 12.33
C HIS A 78 12.36 -11.37 12.77
N SER A 79 11.03 -11.55 12.70
CA SER A 79 10.38 -12.78 13.10
C SER A 79 9.10 -13.07 12.30
N HIS A 80 8.63 -14.33 12.37
CA HIS A 80 7.32 -14.75 11.88
C HIS A 80 6.23 -14.73 12.97
N ARG A 81 6.49 -14.11 14.11
CA ARG A 81 5.52 -14.00 15.21
C ARG A 81 4.54 -12.88 14.91
N VAL A 82 3.26 -13.24 14.79
CA VAL A 82 2.18 -12.27 14.59
C VAL A 82 1.89 -11.54 15.91
N VAL A 83 1.94 -10.23 15.89
CA VAL A 83 1.52 -9.35 16.99
C VAL A 83 0.08 -8.95 16.75
N LYS A 84 -0.80 -9.32 17.66
CA LYS A 84 -2.23 -9.01 17.56
C LYS A 84 -2.47 -7.49 17.46
N THR A 85 -3.10 -7.03 16.37
CA THR A 85 -3.37 -5.61 16.11
C THR A 85 -4.83 -5.42 15.66
N GLU A 86 -5.74 -5.20 16.63
CA GLU A 86 -7.18 -5.04 16.34
C GLU A 86 -7.55 -3.64 15.84
N ASN A 87 -6.85 -2.60 16.34
CA ASN A 87 -7.13 -1.20 16.03
C ASN A 87 -5.79 -0.46 15.87
N CYS A 88 -5.12 -0.70 14.77
CA CYS A 88 -3.87 -0.03 14.47
C CYS A 88 -4.11 1.43 14.10
N ILE A 89 -3.50 2.37 14.81
CA ILE A 89 -3.67 3.80 14.59
C ILE A 89 -3.05 4.31 13.28
N MET A 90 -2.23 3.50 12.61
CA MET A 90 -1.69 3.84 11.29
C MET A 90 -2.66 3.48 10.16
N GLN A 91 -3.56 2.54 10.43
CA GLN A 91 -4.53 2.03 9.45
C GLN A 91 -5.83 2.83 9.51
N PRO A 92 -6.51 3.08 8.37
CA PRO A 92 -7.86 3.63 8.36
C PRO A 92 -8.81 2.81 9.22
N LYS A 93 -9.80 3.45 9.85
CA LYS A 93 -10.78 2.76 10.69
C LYS A 93 -11.51 1.67 9.91
N LEU A 94 -11.99 1.99 8.71
CA LEU A 94 -12.63 1.05 7.80
C LEU A 94 -11.76 -0.18 7.53
N VAL A 95 -10.45 0.01 7.29
CA VAL A 95 -9.51 -1.09 7.05
C VAL A 95 -9.35 -1.97 8.29
N ASN A 96 -9.31 -1.38 9.49
CA ASN A 96 -9.30 -2.16 10.75
C ASN A 96 -10.59 -2.99 10.90
N GLU A 97 -11.76 -2.43 10.60
CA GLU A 97 -13.06 -3.12 10.66
C GLU A 97 -13.10 -4.30 9.69
N ILE A 98 -12.68 -4.10 8.45
CA ILE A 98 -12.59 -5.17 7.43
C ILE A 98 -11.64 -6.28 7.88
N ILE A 99 -10.45 -5.94 8.42
CA ILE A 99 -9.48 -6.94 8.92
C ILE A 99 -10.09 -7.74 10.08
N ASN A 100 -10.78 -7.08 11.01
CA ASN A 100 -11.42 -7.74 12.14
C ASN A 100 -12.52 -8.70 11.65
N LYS A 101 -13.33 -8.29 10.68
CA LYS A 101 -14.36 -9.15 10.06
C LYS A 101 -13.74 -10.34 9.33
N ILE A 102 -12.71 -10.13 8.54
CA ILE A 102 -11.98 -11.23 7.89
C ILE A 102 -11.44 -12.21 8.95
N THR A 103 -10.90 -11.71 10.04
CA THR A 103 -10.37 -12.54 11.14
C THR A 103 -11.46 -13.41 11.78
N GLU A 104 -12.64 -12.85 12.00
CA GLU A 104 -13.83 -13.57 12.48
C GLU A 104 -14.22 -14.67 11.49
N LEU A 105 -14.32 -14.35 10.19
CA LEU A 105 -14.68 -15.28 9.14
C LEU A 105 -13.67 -16.42 8.98
N VAL A 106 -12.37 -16.12 9.04
CA VAL A 106 -11.29 -17.12 9.03
C VAL A 106 -11.46 -18.13 10.17
N GLY A 107 -11.82 -17.64 11.36
CA GLY A 107 -12.06 -18.48 12.53
C GLY A 107 -13.32 -19.32 12.40
N SER A 108 -14.46 -18.72 12.05
CA SER A 108 -15.75 -19.38 11.93
C SER A 108 -15.81 -20.41 10.79
N MET A 109 -15.14 -20.12 9.66
CA MET A 109 -15.03 -21.03 8.51
C MET A 109 -13.92 -22.09 8.70
N LYS A 110 -13.20 -22.05 9.83
CA LYS A 110 -12.10 -22.98 10.16
C LYS A 110 -11.03 -23.07 9.08
N LEU A 111 -10.72 -21.93 8.43
CA LEU A 111 -9.68 -21.90 7.42
C LEU A 111 -8.31 -22.27 8.03
N GLU A 112 -7.56 -23.09 7.31
CA GLU A 112 -6.21 -23.45 7.71
C GLU A 112 -5.28 -22.23 7.57
N LEU A 113 -4.58 -21.89 8.64
CA LEU A 113 -3.55 -20.85 8.61
C LEU A 113 -2.23 -21.44 8.13
N TYR A 114 -1.55 -20.73 7.23
CA TYR A 114 -0.25 -21.16 6.75
C TYR A 114 0.81 -21.03 7.87
N ASN A 115 1.61 -22.07 7.98
CA ASN A 115 2.74 -22.10 8.91
C ASN A 115 4.05 -21.95 8.14
N GLU A 116 4.68 -20.79 8.27
CA GLU A 116 5.92 -20.47 7.54
C GLU A 116 7.08 -21.42 7.87
N ARG A 117 7.09 -22.05 9.06
CA ARG A 117 8.13 -23.00 9.45
C ARG A 117 7.99 -24.36 8.74
N THR A 118 6.77 -24.91 8.70
CA THR A 118 6.50 -26.21 8.08
C THR A 118 6.22 -26.09 6.59
N GLY A 119 5.72 -24.95 6.11
CA GLY A 119 5.28 -24.74 4.74
C GLY A 119 3.90 -25.35 4.45
N THR A 120 3.09 -25.56 5.48
CA THR A 120 1.77 -26.18 5.37
C THR A 120 0.65 -25.22 5.77
N GLY A 121 -0.59 -25.50 5.36
CA GLY A 121 -1.75 -24.65 5.57
C GLY A 121 -2.08 -23.80 4.34
N LEU A 122 -3.15 -23.03 4.39
CA LEU A 122 -3.73 -22.34 3.24
C LEU A 122 -3.49 -20.82 3.28
N LEU A 123 -4.09 -20.14 4.27
CA LEU A 123 -4.11 -18.67 4.32
C LEU A 123 -2.81 -18.14 4.91
N ARG A 124 -2.05 -17.41 4.08
CA ARG A 124 -0.78 -16.79 4.45
C ARG A 124 -0.98 -15.38 4.96
N HIS A 125 -1.57 -14.53 4.13
CA HIS A 125 -1.74 -13.11 4.41
C HIS A 125 -3.08 -12.61 3.88
N VAL A 126 -3.52 -11.50 4.42
CA VAL A 126 -4.48 -10.62 3.76
C VAL A 126 -3.81 -9.27 3.54
N LEU A 127 -3.84 -8.82 2.28
CA LEU A 127 -3.42 -7.48 1.91
C LEU A 127 -4.68 -6.67 1.61
N ILE A 128 -4.76 -5.46 2.18
CA ILE A 128 -5.81 -4.50 1.87
C ILE A 128 -5.17 -3.26 1.27
N ARG A 129 -5.77 -2.77 0.19
CA ARG A 129 -5.51 -1.46 -0.38
C ARG A 129 -6.76 -0.61 -0.24
N TRP A 130 -6.57 0.67 -0.01
CA TRP A 130 -7.62 1.64 0.22
C TRP A 130 -7.34 2.92 -0.56
N GLY A 131 -8.31 3.38 -1.35
CA GLY A 131 -8.31 4.69 -1.99
C GLY A 131 -8.63 5.76 -0.96
N HIS A 132 -7.68 6.65 -0.69
CA HIS A 132 -7.79 7.65 0.38
C HIS A 132 -8.94 8.64 0.18
N LYS A 133 -9.18 9.06 -1.06
CA LYS A 133 -10.26 10.01 -1.39
C LYS A 133 -11.55 9.33 -1.88
N THR A 134 -11.43 8.13 -2.42
CA THR A 134 -12.58 7.40 -3.00
C THR A 134 -13.23 6.43 -2.02
N ASP A 135 -12.56 6.09 -0.92
CA ASP A 135 -12.93 5.01 0.01
C ASP A 135 -13.05 3.62 -0.65
N GLU A 136 -12.58 3.46 -1.89
CA GLU A 136 -12.56 2.16 -2.55
C GLU A 136 -11.57 1.22 -1.87
N VAL A 137 -12.00 -0.03 -1.67
CA VAL A 137 -11.19 -1.06 -1.00
C VAL A 137 -10.97 -2.25 -1.92
N MET A 138 -9.72 -2.70 -1.98
CA MET A 138 -9.32 -3.99 -2.53
C MET A 138 -8.88 -4.91 -1.40
N VAL A 139 -9.41 -6.14 -1.39
CA VAL A 139 -8.97 -7.20 -0.48
C VAL A 139 -8.24 -8.27 -1.27
N VAL A 140 -7.04 -8.63 -0.85
CA VAL A 140 -6.24 -9.68 -1.48
C VAL A 140 -5.97 -10.79 -0.47
N PHE A 141 -6.51 -11.97 -0.72
CA PHE A 141 -6.20 -13.18 0.04
C PHE A 141 -4.98 -13.86 -0.56
N VAL A 142 -3.89 -13.94 0.20
CA VAL A 142 -2.69 -14.67 -0.22
C VAL A 142 -2.78 -16.08 0.32
N THR A 143 -2.86 -17.05 -0.60
CA THR A 143 -3.03 -18.47 -0.28
C THR A 143 -1.86 -19.29 -0.82
N SER A 144 -1.54 -20.39 -0.15
CA SER A 144 -0.47 -21.31 -0.58
C SER A 144 -0.84 -22.12 -1.81
N GLN A 145 -2.12 -22.23 -2.13
CA GLN A 145 -2.66 -23.03 -3.22
C GLN A 145 -3.92 -22.41 -3.80
N LYS A 146 -4.28 -22.85 -5.00
CA LYS A 146 -5.44 -22.34 -5.77
C LYS A 146 -6.79 -22.69 -5.14
N MET A 147 -6.89 -23.87 -4.51
CA MET A 147 -8.12 -24.26 -3.82
C MET A 147 -8.30 -23.40 -2.58
N PHE A 148 -9.37 -22.61 -2.56
CA PHE A 148 -9.73 -21.76 -1.44
C PHE A 148 -11.14 -22.12 -0.99
N PRO A 149 -11.29 -22.98 0.03
CA PRO A 149 -12.58 -23.36 0.59
C PRO A 149 -13.34 -22.14 1.09
N SER A 150 -14.66 -22.18 0.98
CA SER A 150 -15.55 -21.11 1.45
C SER A 150 -15.36 -19.72 0.79
N ARG A 151 -14.53 -19.59 -0.27
CA ARG A 151 -14.28 -18.30 -0.93
C ARG A 151 -15.55 -17.57 -1.36
N LYS A 152 -16.56 -18.29 -1.90
CA LYS A 152 -17.83 -17.69 -2.31
C LYS A 152 -18.59 -17.07 -1.14
N ASN A 153 -18.61 -17.73 0.02
CA ASN A 153 -19.25 -17.19 1.22
C ASN A 153 -18.45 -16.02 1.80
N MET A 154 -17.12 -16.13 1.81
CA MET A 154 -16.22 -15.02 2.22
C MET A 154 -16.51 -13.75 1.39
N VAL A 155 -16.52 -13.87 0.05
CA VAL A 155 -16.84 -12.77 -0.86
C VAL A 155 -18.21 -12.21 -0.56
N ARG A 156 -19.25 -13.05 -0.51
CA ARG A 156 -20.64 -12.62 -0.26
C ARG A 156 -20.77 -11.82 1.04
N VAL A 157 -20.21 -12.30 2.14
CA VAL A 157 -20.30 -11.63 3.44
C VAL A 157 -19.57 -10.28 3.41
N LEU A 158 -18.33 -10.27 2.90
CA LEU A 158 -17.53 -9.05 2.87
C LEU A 158 -18.13 -7.96 1.99
N THR A 159 -18.63 -8.30 0.80
CA THR A 159 -19.22 -7.32 -0.12
C THR A 159 -20.59 -6.83 0.32
N SER A 160 -21.34 -7.65 1.08
CA SER A 160 -22.61 -7.25 1.68
C SER A 160 -22.43 -6.32 2.87
N GLU A 161 -21.40 -6.54 3.70
CA GLU A 161 -21.16 -5.75 4.92
C GLU A 161 -20.35 -4.47 4.64
N PHE A 162 -19.47 -4.50 3.63
CA PHE A 162 -18.60 -3.39 3.27
C PHE A 162 -18.76 -3.01 1.79
N PRO A 163 -19.70 -2.13 1.43
CA PRO A 163 -19.93 -1.73 0.03
C PRO A 163 -18.75 -0.97 -0.60
N GLN A 164 -17.80 -0.50 0.22
CA GLN A 164 -16.55 0.09 -0.23
C GLN A 164 -15.61 -0.94 -0.87
N ILE A 165 -15.78 -2.24 -0.61
CA ILE A 165 -15.00 -3.29 -1.27
C ILE A 165 -15.44 -3.37 -2.74
N LYS A 166 -14.58 -2.88 -3.63
CA LYS A 166 -14.82 -2.88 -5.08
C LYS A 166 -14.24 -4.10 -5.77
N THR A 167 -13.21 -4.71 -5.17
CA THR A 167 -12.61 -5.91 -5.74
C THR A 167 -12.00 -6.80 -4.66
N ILE A 168 -12.08 -8.10 -4.90
CA ILE A 168 -11.44 -9.14 -4.08
C ILE A 168 -10.61 -10.03 -4.98
N VAL A 169 -9.35 -10.23 -4.64
CA VAL A 169 -8.38 -11.02 -5.39
C VAL A 169 -7.86 -12.17 -4.52
N GLN A 170 -7.65 -13.32 -5.10
CA GLN A 170 -6.84 -14.39 -4.53
C GLN A 170 -5.48 -14.39 -5.24
N ASN A 171 -4.41 -14.16 -4.50
CA ASN A 171 -3.04 -14.32 -4.99
C ASN A 171 -2.49 -15.65 -4.50
N ILE A 172 -1.93 -16.46 -5.41
CA ILE A 172 -1.46 -17.82 -5.10
C ILE A 172 0.05 -17.77 -4.90
N ASN A 173 0.49 -18.03 -3.67
CA ASN A 173 1.90 -18.04 -3.30
C ASN A 173 2.29 -19.38 -2.65
N PRO A 174 2.69 -20.39 -3.44
CA PRO A 174 3.12 -21.70 -2.93
C PRO A 174 4.57 -21.69 -2.40
N ARG A 175 5.34 -20.63 -2.66
CA ARG A 175 6.78 -20.60 -2.40
C ARG A 175 7.08 -20.33 -0.92
N LYS A 176 8.13 -20.95 -0.38
CA LYS A 176 8.72 -20.56 0.89
C LYS A 176 9.61 -19.32 0.69
N THR A 177 9.02 -18.13 0.80
CA THR A 177 9.67 -16.85 0.54
C THR A 177 9.07 -15.76 1.41
N SER A 178 9.85 -14.72 1.69
CA SER A 178 9.37 -13.48 2.33
C SER A 178 8.58 -12.57 1.37
N ILE A 179 8.62 -12.83 0.07
CA ILE A 179 7.83 -12.10 -0.93
C ILE A 179 6.37 -12.51 -0.76
N VAL A 180 5.51 -11.54 -0.47
CA VAL A 180 4.10 -11.79 -0.15
C VAL A 180 3.28 -12.16 -1.39
N LEU A 181 3.41 -11.38 -2.47
CA LEU A 181 2.66 -11.60 -3.71
C LEU A 181 3.49 -12.33 -4.75
N GLN A 182 2.82 -13.14 -5.56
CA GLN A 182 3.37 -13.81 -6.73
C GLN A 182 2.55 -13.43 -7.98
N ASP A 183 2.97 -13.92 -9.14
CA ASP A 183 2.37 -13.52 -10.43
C ASP A 183 0.96 -14.11 -10.60
N GLU A 184 0.69 -15.32 -10.08
CA GLU A 184 -0.61 -15.98 -10.24
C GLU A 184 -1.65 -15.35 -9.32
N ALA A 185 -2.72 -14.80 -9.92
CA ALA A 185 -3.83 -14.20 -9.20
C ALA A 185 -5.17 -14.52 -9.88
N ILE A 186 -6.23 -14.60 -9.07
CA ILE A 186 -7.60 -14.82 -9.53
C ILE A 186 -8.48 -13.72 -8.95
N VAL A 187 -9.19 -12.99 -9.81
CA VAL A 187 -10.21 -12.04 -9.38
C VAL A 187 -11.44 -12.83 -8.92
N LEU A 188 -11.78 -12.68 -7.63
CA LEU A 188 -12.95 -13.34 -7.03
C LEU A 188 -14.20 -12.46 -7.08
N TYR A 189 -14.02 -11.13 -7.10
CA TYR A 189 -15.07 -10.13 -7.17
C TYR A 189 -14.52 -8.84 -7.77
N GLY A 190 -15.36 -8.10 -8.53
CA GLY A 190 -14.97 -6.85 -9.18
C GLY A 190 -14.07 -7.07 -10.40
N ASN A 191 -13.24 -6.07 -10.72
CA ASN A 191 -12.39 -6.07 -11.93
C ASN A 191 -10.88 -6.20 -11.66
N GLY A 192 -10.47 -6.39 -10.39
CA GLY A 192 -9.05 -6.50 -10.01
C GLY A 192 -8.35 -5.17 -9.75
N MET A 193 -9.06 -4.04 -9.84
CA MET A 193 -8.53 -2.69 -9.62
C MET A 193 -9.37 -1.90 -8.63
N ILE A 194 -8.78 -0.90 -8.02
CA ILE A 194 -9.46 0.20 -7.32
C ILE A 194 -8.91 1.54 -7.81
N HIS A 195 -9.64 2.59 -7.53
CA HIS A 195 -9.32 3.96 -7.88
C HIS A 195 -9.01 4.78 -6.64
N ASP A 196 -8.12 5.75 -6.79
CA ASP A 196 -7.91 6.84 -5.82
C ASP A 196 -7.70 8.14 -6.58
N GLU A 197 -7.98 9.27 -5.95
CA GLU A 197 -7.60 10.57 -6.51
C GLU A 197 -6.25 11.00 -5.93
N LEU A 198 -5.30 11.33 -6.81
CA LEU A 198 -3.97 11.84 -6.43
C LEU A 198 -3.60 13.04 -7.31
N CYS A 199 -3.32 14.18 -6.68
CA CYS A 199 -3.02 15.45 -7.39
C CYS A 199 -4.09 15.84 -8.42
N GLY A 200 -5.37 15.57 -8.14
CA GLY A 200 -6.49 15.84 -9.06
C GLY A 200 -6.61 14.87 -10.23
N LEU A 201 -5.84 13.76 -10.23
CA LEU A 201 -5.91 12.70 -11.23
C LEU A 201 -6.61 11.47 -10.67
N ASP A 202 -7.46 10.83 -11.46
CA ASP A 202 -8.03 9.52 -11.16
C ASP A 202 -6.98 8.44 -11.45
N ILE A 203 -6.52 7.75 -10.43
CA ILE A 203 -5.46 6.74 -10.51
C ILE A 203 -6.02 5.38 -10.17
N ALA A 204 -6.10 4.52 -11.17
CA ALA A 204 -6.39 3.09 -11.01
C ALA A 204 -5.10 2.31 -10.74
N PHE A 205 -5.19 1.33 -9.84
CA PHE A 205 -4.07 0.43 -9.54
C PHE A 205 -4.55 -0.96 -9.13
N SER A 206 -3.77 -1.97 -9.50
CA SER A 206 -4.03 -3.38 -9.20
C SER A 206 -3.36 -3.80 -7.88
N HIS A 207 -3.57 -5.06 -7.49
CA HIS A 207 -2.97 -5.63 -6.28
C HIS A 207 -1.45 -5.64 -6.31
N ASN A 208 -0.85 -5.78 -7.49
CA ASN A 208 0.60 -5.95 -7.70
C ASN A 208 1.32 -4.63 -7.99
N SER A 209 0.60 -3.54 -8.27
CA SER A 209 1.18 -2.24 -8.59
C SER A 209 1.75 -1.56 -7.36
N PHE A 210 2.84 -0.81 -7.52
CA PHE A 210 3.28 0.12 -6.48
C PHE A 210 2.37 1.35 -6.45
N TYR A 211 1.98 1.78 -5.26
CA TYR A 211 1.30 3.03 -4.99
C TYR A 211 1.76 3.56 -3.63
N GLN A 212 2.03 4.86 -3.52
CA GLN A 212 2.56 5.46 -2.30
C GLN A 212 1.60 5.28 -1.12
N ILE A 213 2.13 4.82 0.01
CA ILE A 213 1.31 4.40 1.17
C ILE A 213 0.67 5.56 1.95
N HIS A 214 1.07 6.79 1.69
CA HIS A 214 0.57 8.00 2.34
C HIS A 214 0.18 9.01 1.27
N SER A 215 -1.07 8.95 0.79
CA SER A 215 -1.55 9.73 -0.35
C SER A 215 -1.37 11.23 -0.14
N GLU A 216 -1.73 11.80 1.02
CA GLU A 216 -1.56 13.23 1.31
C GLU A 216 -0.09 13.69 1.22
N GLN A 217 0.84 12.92 1.79
CA GLN A 217 2.27 13.26 1.70
C GLN A 217 2.85 13.02 0.31
N CYS A 218 2.30 12.11 -0.44
CA CYS A 218 2.65 11.91 -1.84
C CYS A 218 2.30 13.14 -2.68
N GLU A 219 1.14 13.75 -2.47
CA GLU A 219 0.75 14.99 -3.15
C GLU A 219 1.72 16.14 -2.82
N VAL A 220 2.12 16.26 -1.55
CA VAL A 220 3.15 17.25 -1.14
C VAL A 220 4.48 16.99 -1.85
N LEU A 221 4.93 15.72 -1.88
CA LEU A 221 6.19 15.33 -2.54
C LEU A 221 6.15 15.65 -4.04
N TYR A 222 5.06 15.29 -4.73
CA TYR A 222 4.93 15.52 -6.18
C TYR A 222 4.80 17.01 -6.51
N GLY A 223 4.08 17.78 -5.67
CA GLY A 223 3.99 19.23 -5.81
C GLY A 223 5.35 19.92 -5.65
N LEU A 224 6.17 19.47 -4.69
CA LEU A 224 7.53 19.97 -4.51
C LEU A 224 8.43 19.60 -5.69
N ALA A 225 8.38 18.36 -6.16
CA ALA A 225 9.14 17.91 -7.31
C ALA A 225 8.81 18.74 -8.56
N LYS A 226 7.50 18.95 -8.83
CA LYS A 226 7.02 19.80 -9.93
C LYS A 226 7.55 21.22 -9.84
N LYS A 227 7.48 21.81 -8.65
CA LYS A 227 8.00 23.19 -8.40
C LYS A 227 9.51 23.28 -8.62
N MET A 228 10.27 22.25 -8.16
CA MET A 228 11.75 22.26 -8.27
C MET A 228 12.23 22.02 -9.71
N LEU A 229 11.46 21.27 -10.52
CA LEU A 229 11.79 21.02 -11.92
C LEU A 229 11.66 22.29 -12.78
N ASP A 230 10.81 23.26 -12.39
CA ASP A 230 10.56 24.51 -13.13
C ASP A 230 10.36 24.28 -14.63
N LEU A 231 9.51 23.29 -14.96
CA LEU A 231 9.29 22.81 -16.32
C LEU A 231 8.74 23.89 -17.24
N LYS A 232 9.16 23.85 -18.49
CA LYS A 232 8.67 24.68 -19.58
C LYS A 232 7.81 23.86 -20.54
N GLU A 233 6.90 24.50 -21.24
CA GLU A 233 6.05 23.85 -22.27
C GLU A 233 6.81 23.16 -23.40
N THR A 234 8.09 23.45 -23.55
CA THR A 234 8.98 22.81 -24.53
C THR A 234 9.67 21.56 -24.02
N ASP A 235 9.65 21.30 -22.71
CA ASP A 235 10.43 20.24 -22.08
C ASP A 235 9.83 18.86 -22.29
N THR A 236 10.69 17.86 -22.23
CA THR A 236 10.32 16.45 -22.18
C THR A 236 10.76 15.87 -20.85
N VAL A 237 9.83 15.31 -20.09
CA VAL A 237 10.09 14.61 -18.82
C VAL A 237 10.27 13.13 -19.09
N LEU A 238 11.33 12.54 -18.53
CA LEU A 238 11.56 11.09 -18.51
C LEU A 238 11.38 10.57 -17.08
N ASP A 239 10.36 9.71 -16.88
CA ASP A 239 10.09 8.99 -15.63
C ASP A 239 10.56 7.54 -15.80
N THR A 240 11.73 7.21 -15.24
CA THR A 240 12.45 5.95 -15.50
C THR A 240 11.93 4.76 -14.68
N TYR A 241 11.13 4.96 -13.69
CA TYR A 241 10.49 3.94 -12.85
C TYR A 241 9.05 4.35 -12.55
N CYS A 242 8.28 4.53 -13.64
CA CYS A 242 7.02 5.26 -13.56
C CYS A 242 5.89 4.54 -12.79
N GLY A 243 6.02 3.24 -12.55
CA GLY A 243 4.97 2.46 -11.89
C GLY A 243 3.64 2.59 -12.63
N VAL A 244 2.58 2.97 -11.93
CA VAL A 244 1.26 3.25 -12.54
C VAL A 244 1.16 4.66 -13.16
N GLY A 245 2.29 5.34 -13.34
CA GLY A 245 2.40 6.62 -14.03
C GLY A 245 2.14 7.86 -13.17
N THR A 246 2.01 7.73 -11.84
CA THR A 246 1.52 8.80 -10.97
C THR A 246 2.33 10.09 -11.06
N ILE A 247 3.67 10.03 -10.93
CA ILE A 247 4.48 11.25 -10.94
C ILE A 247 4.57 11.85 -12.34
N GLY A 248 4.76 11.03 -13.37
CA GLY A 248 4.80 11.50 -14.76
C GLY A 248 3.50 12.20 -15.17
N LEU A 249 2.36 11.62 -14.82
CA LEU A 249 1.04 12.19 -15.13
C LEU A 249 0.80 13.54 -14.45
N THR A 250 1.35 13.77 -13.25
CA THR A 250 1.22 15.09 -12.57
C THR A 250 2.05 16.20 -13.22
N MET A 251 2.99 15.87 -14.12
CA MET A 251 3.84 16.83 -14.81
C MET A 251 3.28 17.27 -16.17
N THR A 252 2.28 16.56 -16.70
CA THR A 252 1.79 16.71 -18.08
C THR A 252 1.25 18.10 -18.42
N ASP A 253 0.72 18.84 -17.45
CA ASP A 253 0.22 20.20 -17.63
C ASP A 253 1.31 21.28 -17.62
N SER A 254 2.59 20.90 -17.44
CA SER A 254 3.72 21.82 -17.30
C SER A 254 4.86 21.52 -18.30
N CYS A 255 4.67 20.54 -19.20
CA CYS A 255 5.70 20.16 -20.16
C CYS A 255 5.09 19.70 -21.49
N LYS A 256 5.90 19.64 -22.55
CA LYS A 256 5.48 19.20 -23.90
C LYS A 256 5.11 17.72 -23.93
N LYS A 257 5.83 16.89 -23.18
CA LYS A 257 5.72 15.43 -23.28
C LYS A 257 6.27 14.75 -22.04
N VAL A 258 5.64 13.63 -21.68
CA VAL A 258 6.17 12.70 -20.68
C VAL A 258 6.47 11.35 -21.31
N MET A 259 7.59 10.77 -20.94
CA MET A 259 7.97 9.38 -21.29
C MET A 259 8.13 8.59 -20.00
N GLY A 260 7.28 7.57 -19.82
CA GLY A 260 7.37 6.63 -18.69
C GLY A 260 8.03 5.32 -19.11
N VAL A 261 8.91 4.80 -18.25
CA VAL A 261 9.54 3.48 -18.42
C VAL A 261 9.27 2.66 -17.17
N GLU A 262 8.76 1.44 -17.36
CA GLU A 262 8.44 0.52 -16.26
C GLU A 262 8.66 -0.92 -16.72
N VAL A 263 9.28 -1.74 -15.87
CA VAL A 263 9.57 -3.15 -16.16
C VAL A 263 8.39 -4.07 -15.82
N ASN A 264 7.53 -3.67 -14.88
CA ASN A 264 6.37 -4.48 -14.49
C ASN A 264 5.23 -4.29 -15.51
N PRO A 265 4.82 -5.37 -16.24
CA PRO A 265 3.78 -5.27 -17.26
C PRO A 265 2.42 -4.80 -16.70
N ASP A 266 2.03 -5.27 -15.51
CA ASP A 266 0.75 -4.88 -14.88
C ASP A 266 0.74 -3.39 -14.53
N ALA A 267 1.86 -2.87 -14.00
CA ALA A 267 1.99 -1.45 -13.70
C ALA A 267 1.97 -0.61 -14.98
N MET A 268 2.60 -1.09 -16.04
CA MET A 268 2.61 -0.44 -17.36
C MET A 268 1.19 -0.36 -17.96
N GLU A 269 0.41 -1.42 -17.90
CA GLU A 269 -0.98 -1.40 -18.38
C GLU A 269 -1.83 -0.44 -17.54
N ASN A 270 -1.65 -0.42 -16.20
CA ASN A 270 -2.30 0.57 -15.35
C ASN A 270 -1.89 2.00 -15.70
N ALA A 271 -0.61 2.26 -16.00
CA ALA A 271 -0.13 3.57 -16.41
C ALA A 271 -0.77 4.06 -17.71
N LYS A 272 -0.87 3.19 -18.72
CA LYS A 272 -1.57 3.49 -19.97
C LYS A 272 -3.06 3.77 -19.74
N TYR A 273 -3.70 2.96 -18.91
CA TYR A 273 -5.10 3.15 -18.52
C TYR A 273 -5.27 4.52 -17.85
N ASN A 274 -4.42 4.86 -16.87
CA ASN A 274 -4.47 6.12 -16.13
C ASN A 274 -4.27 7.33 -17.04
N ALA A 275 -3.32 7.27 -17.98
CA ALA A 275 -3.13 8.33 -18.96
C ALA A 275 -4.37 8.56 -19.81
N LYS A 276 -4.98 7.49 -20.31
CA LYS A 276 -6.21 7.55 -21.11
C LYS A 276 -7.39 8.10 -20.32
N GLN A 277 -7.60 7.61 -19.09
CA GLN A 277 -8.69 8.01 -18.20
C GLN A 277 -8.62 9.50 -17.87
N ASN A 278 -7.41 10.02 -17.64
CA ASN A 278 -7.17 11.43 -17.36
C ASN A 278 -6.97 12.29 -18.62
N LYS A 279 -7.19 11.75 -19.83
CA LYS A 279 -7.04 12.44 -21.12
C LYS A 279 -5.62 13.02 -21.33
N ARG A 280 -4.60 12.33 -20.83
CA ARG A 280 -3.18 12.74 -20.94
C ARG A 280 -2.52 12.00 -22.12
N LEU A 281 -2.84 12.45 -23.35
CA LEU A 281 -2.43 11.81 -24.61
C LEU A 281 -0.96 12.07 -24.97
N GLU A 282 -0.34 13.08 -24.37
CA GLU A 282 1.07 13.45 -24.51
C GLU A 282 2.03 12.50 -23.79
N VAL A 283 1.51 11.55 -23.01
CA VAL A 283 2.33 10.55 -22.31
C VAL A 283 2.57 9.34 -23.19
N LYS A 284 3.81 8.89 -23.24
CA LYS A 284 4.21 7.62 -23.89
C LYS A 284 4.88 6.71 -22.88
N PHE A 285 4.46 5.48 -22.82
CA PHE A 285 5.01 4.44 -21.96
C PHE A 285 5.78 3.39 -22.79
N LYS A 286 6.93 2.97 -22.25
CA LYS A 286 7.78 1.92 -22.84
C LYS A 286 8.19 0.89 -21.80
#